data_ed91b189970f5a38a3f71228acf55b78
#
_entry.id   ed91b189970f5a38a3f71228acf55b78
#
_cell.length_a   1.000
_cell.length_b   1.000
_cell.length_c   1.000
_cell.angle_alpha   90.00
_cell.angle_beta   90.00
_cell.angle_gamma   90.00
#
_symmetry.space_group_name_H-M   'P 1'
#
loop_
_entity.id
_entity.type
_entity.pdbx_description
1 polymer ?
#
loop_
_entity_poly.entity_id
_entity_poly.type
_entity_poly.pdbx_seq_one_letter_code
_entity_poly.pdbx_strand_id
1 'polypeptide(L)'
;MGIEYPQDNEDVPFNVGTDGGVAIQFFVNNEELVDIGVEFDYEIPFGGEADGPESETIGAGDNKSFTLTVSGIDVWSFAADSKEEFTISATLVTRAGLPIALPGEGQEAVGDLKIPTIYSIEVGISDPVGPMNAGSDVILSVTVTNSGNVQDKVGEVEVSDNCPLLTTDNGLDSLMTSNIAPGQSVEANLIATASESHPRRNCKIEVSVSSNGAMNSGGSEIAEDDTTVTIEPPLAEPDEDDDPGDDSDPVEVVSSSLPAPGLVTLFCASALAYLAPLRRP
;
A
#
# COMPACT_ATOMS: atom_id res chain seq x y z
N MET A 1 -3.59 47.75 0.00
CA MET A 1 -3.94 46.43 0.56
C MET A 1 -2.83 45.45 0.18
N GLY A 2 -2.38 44.64 1.09
CA GLY A 2 -1.42 43.56 0.85
C GLY A 2 -1.92 42.26 1.47
N ILE A 3 -1.52 41.10 0.89
CA ILE A 3 -1.75 39.81 1.46
C ILE A 3 -0.39 39.11 1.64
N GLU A 4 -0.15 38.56 2.82
CA GLU A 4 1.16 38.06 3.23
C GLU A 4 1.02 36.77 4.07
N TYR A 5 2.06 35.92 4.03
CA TYR A 5 2.22 34.83 4.98
C TYR A 5 3.07 35.25 6.18
N PRO A 6 3.07 34.50 7.29
CA PRO A 6 4.08 34.70 8.33
C PRO A 6 5.48 34.59 7.71
N GLN A 7 6.41 35.46 8.13
CA GLN A 7 7.77 35.58 7.54
C GLN A 7 8.54 34.27 7.41
N ASP A 8 8.24 33.29 8.24
CA ASP A 8 8.93 32.00 8.23
C ASP A 8 8.44 31.04 7.10
N ASN A 9 7.39 31.41 6.36
CA ASN A 9 6.71 30.54 5.41
C ASN A 9 6.78 31.00 3.94
N GLU A 10 7.33 32.18 3.64
CA GLU A 10 7.38 32.71 2.25
C GLU A 10 8.19 31.81 1.30
N ASP A 11 9.22 31.10 1.81
CA ASP A 11 10.09 30.20 0.99
C ASP A 11 9.97 28.73 1.43
N VAL A 12 9.14 28.40 2.41
CA VAL A 12 9.01 27.04 2.95
C VAL A 12 7.66 26.46 2.54
N PRO A 13 7.61 25.30 1.87
CA PRO A 13 6.34 24.71 1.50
C PRO A 13 5.53 24.27 2.72
N PHE A 14 4.22 24.40 2.62
CA PHE A 14 3.29 23.89 3.62
C PHE A 14 3.16 22.38 3.46
N ASN A 15 3.57 21.64 4.49
CA ASN A 15 3.48 20.17 4.43
C ASN A 15 2.03 19.73 4.67
N VAL A 16 1.49 18.98 3.74
CA VAL A 16 0.20 18.30 3.89
C VAL A 16 0.35 17.18 4.92
N GLY A 17 -0.61 17.03 5.81
CA GLY A 17 -0.67 15.91 6.75
C GLY A 17 -0.97 14.58 6.03
N THR A 18 -0.70 13.46 6.70
CA THR A 18 -1.05 12.12 6.17
C THR A 18 -2.56 11.89 6.07
N ASP A 19 -3.34 12.73 6.73
CA ASP A 19 -4.81 12.79 6.65
C ASP A 19 -5.33 13.61 5.46
N GLY A 20 -4.43 14.18 4.65
CA GLY A 20 -4.77 15.01 3.50
C GLY A 20 -5.15 16.44 3.83
N GLY A 21 -4.82 16.91 5.05
CA GLY A 21 -5.15 18.24 5.52
C GLY A 21 -3.94 19.12 5.80
N VAL A 22 -4.13 20.45 5.70
CA VAL A 22 -3.17 21.46 6.16
C VAL A 22 -3.87 22.76 6.52
N ALA A 23 -3.38 23.46 7.54
CA ALA A 23 -3.86 24.78 7.93
C ALA A 23 -2.81 25.85 7.54
N ILE A 24 -3.24 26.83 6.78
CA ILE A 24 -2.42 27.92 6.24
C ILE A 24 -2.85 29.21 6.90
N GLN A 25 -1.96 29.87 7.64
CA GLN A 25 -2.20 31.18 8.18
C GLN A 25 -1.74 32.23 7.19
N PHE A 26 -2.56 33.27 7.00
CA PHE A 26 -2.22 34.41 6.18
C PHE A 26 -2.75 35.72 6.80
N PHE A 27 -2.25 36.85 6.33
CA PHE A 27 -2.61 38.19 6.82
C PHE A 27 -3.07 39.04 5.65
N VAL A 28 -4.05 39.91 5.92
CA VAL A 28 -4.41 40.99 4.99
C VAL A 28 -4.20 42.31 5.68
N ASN A 29 -3.36 43.13 5.06
CA ASN A 29 -3.00 44.47 5.57
C ASN A 29 -3.82 45.53 4.85
N ASN A 30 -4.55 46.35 5.60
CA ASN A 30 -5.24 47.54 5.12
C ASN A 30 -4.44 48.81 5.42
N GLU A 31 -3.69 49.32 4.47
CA GLU A 31 -2.91 50.55 4.59
C GLU A 31 -3.74 51.83 4.37
N GLU A 32 -5.05 51.68 4.08
CA GLU A 32 -5.92 52.82 3.86
C GLU A 32 -6.39 53.44 5.17
N LEU A 33 -6.85 54.69 5.07
CA LEU A 33 -7.39 55.46 6.22
C LEU A 33 -8.89 55.16 6.47
N VAL A 34 -9.45 54.23 5.75
CA VAL A 34 -10.85 53.81 5.84
C VAL A 34 -10.95 52.31 5.86
N ASP A 35 -12.04 51.79 6.38
CA ASP A 35 -12.33 50.33 6.36
C ASP A 35 -12.51 49.84 4.92
N ILE A 36 -11.99 48.67 4.64
CA ILE A 36 -12.14 47.98 3.37
C ILE A 36 -12.89 46.65 3.56
N GLY A 37 -13.73 46.28 2.61
CA GLY A 37 -14.31 44.97 2.51
C GLY A 37 -13.59 44.19 1.40
N VAL A 38 -13.21 42.97 1.67
CA VAL A 38 -12.53 42.08 0.74
C VAL A 38 -13.31 40.77 0.56
N GLU A 39 -13.29 40.24 -0.65
CA GLU A 39 -13.73 38.89 -0.97
C GLU A 39 -12.50 38.03 -1.25
N PHE A 40 -12.55 36.76 -0.80
CA PHE A 40 -11.47 35.81 -0.96
C PHE A 40 -11.87 34.73 -1.97
N ASP A 41 -10.88 34.29 -2.76
CA ASP A 41 -10.96 33.12 -3.63
C ASP A 41 -9.71 32.27 -3.43
N TYR A 42 -9.85 30.95 -3.59
CA TYR A 42 -8.80 29.99 -3.29
C TYR A 42 -8.64 28.99 -4.43
N GLU A 43 -7.43 28.88 -4.97
CA GLU A 43 -7.06 27.84 -5.91
C GLU A 43 -6.17 26.82 -5.19
N ILE A 44 -6.67 25.58 -5.01
CA ILE A 44 -5.99 24.52 -4.26
C ILE A 44 -5.62 23.39 -5.21
N PRO A 45 -4.32 22.99 -5.25
CA PRO A 45 -3.86 21.89 -6.07
C PRO A 45 -4.22 20.51 -5.45
N PHE A 46 -3.81 19.46 -6.11
CA PHE A 46 -3.97 18.05 -5.68
C PHE A 46 -5.45 17.62 -5.46
N GLY A 47 -6.40 18.39 -5.98
CA GLY A 47 -7.84 18.13 -5.78
C GLY A 47 -8.33 18.40 -4.36
N GLY A 48 -7.57 19.18 -3.58
CA GLY A 48 -7.97 19.60 -2.24
C GLY A 48 -9.13 20.57 -2.24
N GLU A 49 -9.84 20.63 -1.13
CA GLU A 49 -10.94 21.55 -0.85
C GLU A 49 -10.48 22.64 0.12
N ALA A 50 -10.92 23.89 -0.13
CA ALA A 50 -10.61 25.03 0.70
C ALA A 50 -11.78 25.33 1.66
N ASP A 51 -11.47 25.55 2.94
CA ASP A 51 -12.38 26.09 3.96
C ASP A 51 -11.71 27.33 4.60
N GLY A 52 -12.18 28.49 4.24
CA GLY A 52 -11.66 29.80 4.67
C GLY A 52 -12.73 30.88 4.62
N PRO A 53 -12.40 32.12 5.04
CA PRO A 53 -13.33 33.23 4.96
C PRO A 53 -13.70 33.54 3.50
N GLU A 54 -14.99 33.71 3.20
CA GLU A 54 -15.46 34.12 1.87
C GLU A 54 -15.33 35.67 1.70
N SER A 55 -15.62 36.42 2.73
CA SER A 55 -15.51 37.89 2.73
C SER A 55 -15.30 38.41 4.14
N GLU A 56 -14.58 39.52 4.24
CA GLU A 56 -14.30 40.18 5.53
C GLU A 56 -14.14 41.70 5.42
N THR A 57 -14.40 42.36 6.54
CA THR A 57 -14.10 43.80 6.68
C THR A 57 -12.85 43.99 7.51
N ILE A 58 -11.90 44.81 7.02
CA ILE A 58 -10.62 45.09 7.65
C ILE A 58 -10.59 46.59 7.98
N GLY A 59 -10.41 46.89 9.25
CA GLY A 59 -10.38 48.28 9.73
C GLY A 59 -9.23 49.12 9.14
N ALA A 60 -9.39 50.45 9.17
CA ALA A 60 -8.38 51.37 8.67
C ALA A 60 -7.04 51.17 9.37
N GLY A 61 -5.98 50.88 8.63
CA GLY A 61 -4.63 50.66 9.16
C GLY A 61 -4.44 49.36 9.92
N ASP A 62 -5.40 48.44 9.88
CA ASP A 62 -5.33 47.13 10.55
C ASP A 62 -4.61 46.08 9.68
N ASN A 63 -3.96 45.13 10.37
CA ASN A 63 -3.47 43.90 9.82
C ASN A 63 -4.25 42.74 10.45
N LYS A 64 -5.11 42.06 9.66
CA LYS A 64 -6.00 41.02 10.15
C LYS A 64 -5.51 39.63 9.69
N SER A 65 -5.39 38.69 10.65
CA SER A 65 -4.98 37.32 10.38
C SER A 65 -6.17 36.42 10.08
N PHE A 66 -5.96 35.46 9.19
CA PHE A 66 -6.94 34.49 8.77
C PHE A 66 -6.28 33.10 8.74
N THR A 67 -7.12 32.07 8.73
CA THR A 67 -6.69 30.67 8.52
C THR A 67 -7.48 30.10 7.37
N LEU A 68 -6.78 29.56 6.39
CA LEU A 68 -7.31 28.70 5.35
C LEU A 68 -7.04 27.24 5.75
N THR A 69 -8.08 26.42 5.85
CA THR A 69 -7.96 24.97 6.05
C THR A 69 -8.12 24.29 4.71
N VAL A 70 -7.12 23.55 4.30
CA VAL A 70 -7.18 22.68 3.12
C VAL A 70 -7.43 21.26 3.60
N SER A 71 -8.29 20.51 2.90
CA SER A 71 -8.64 19.13 3.22
C SER A 71 -8.92 18.32 1.96
N GLY A 72 -9.09 16.99 2.11
CA GLY A 72 -9.52 16.13 1.03
C GLY A 72 -8.42 15.75 0.02
N ILE A 73 -7.15 16.10 0.26
CA ILE A 73 -6.05 15.68 -0.61
C ILE A 73 -5.77 14.19 -0.38
N ASP A 74 -5.87 13.39 -1.45
CA ASP A 74 -5.47 11.98 -1.42
C ASP A 74 -3.95 11.85 -1.54
N VAL A 75 -3.24 11.99 -0.42
CA VAL A 75 -1.77 11.97 -0.37
C VAL A 75 -1.14 10.67 -0.87
N TRP A 76 -1.91 9.59 -0.93
CA TRP A 76 -1.46 8.28 -1.42
C TRP A 76 -1.41 8.20 -2.95
N SER A 77 -2.16 9.05 -3.63
CA SER A 77 -2.21 9.13 -5.10
C SER A 77 -1.06 9.94 -5.70
N PHE A 78 -0.26 10.62 -4.89
CA PHE A 78 0.83 11.47 -5.34
C PHE A 78 2.18 10.96 -4.84
N ALA A 79 3.23 11.18 -5.63
CA ALA A 79 4.58 10.83 -5.21
C ALA A 79 5.01 11.68 -4.00
N ALA A 80 5.79 11.08 -3.10
CA ALA A 80 6.41 11.79 -1.99
C ALA A 80 7.19 13.01 -2.45
N ASP A 81 7.18 14.07 -1.64
CA ASP A 81 7.85 15.36 -1.90
C ASP A 81 7.35 16.14 -3.13
N SER A 82 6.27 15.67 -3.80
CA SER A 82 5.62 16.46 -4.86
C SER A 82 5.15 17.80 -4.31
N LYS A 83 5.35 18.86 -5.12
CA LYS A 83 4.96 20.23 -4.78
C LYS A 83 4.12 20.81 -5.88
N GLU A 84 3.05 21.49 -5.51
CA GLU A 84 2.23 22.29 -6.41
C GLU A 84 1.82 23.58 -5.73
N GLU A 85 1.69 24.64 -6.53
CA GLU A 85 1.34 25.99 -6.07
C GLU A 85 -0.14 26.08 -5.74
N PHE A 86 -0.47 26.72 -4.63
CA PHE A 86 -1.80 27.21 -4.30
C PHE A 86 -1.83 28.73 -4.33
N THR A 87 -3.00 29.30 -4.59
CA THR A 87 -3.20 30.74 -4.64
C THR A 87 -4.33 31.17 -3.70
N ILE A 88 -4.09 32.24 -2.94
CA ILE A 88 -5.11 32.98 -2.17
C ILE A 88 -5.25 34.35 -2.83
N SER A 89 -6.44 34.63 -3.36
CA SER A 89 -6.78 35.92 -3.96
C SER A 89 -7.65 36.73 -3.01
N ALA A 90 -7.35 37.99 -2.82
CA ALA A 90 -8.16 38.95 -2.06
C ALA A 90 -8.56 40.11 -2.96
N THR A 91 -9.85 40.25 -3.22
CA THR A 91 -10.41 41.30 -4.08
C THR A 91 -11.13 42.37 -3.25
N LEU A 92 -10.75 43.65 -3.44
CA LEU A 92 -11.39 44.75 -2.79
C LEU A 92 -12.79 44.98 -3.36
N VAL A 93 -13.84 44.89 -2.53
CA VAL A 93 -15.27 45.01 -2.95
C VAL A 93 -15.96 46.23 -2.33
N THR A 94 -15.54 46.68 -1.14
CA THR A 94 -16.08 47.89 -0.52
C THR A 94 -14.99 48.78 0.03
N ARG A 95 -15.27 50.10 0.06
CA ARG A 95 -14.41 51.10 0.69
C ARG A 95 -15.27 52.05 1.52
N ALA A 96 -14.97 52.25 2.80
CA ALA A 96 -15.80 52.98 3.77
C ALA A 96 -17.28 52.49 3.76
N GLY A 97 -17.52 51.20 3.62
CA GLY A 97 -18.86 50.60 3.57
C GLY A 97 -19.62 50.82 2.27
N LEU A 98 -19.03 51.44 1.25
CA LEU A 98 -19.66 51.67 -0.06
C LEU A 98 -19.09 50.70 -1.09
N PRO A 99 -19.97 50.07 -1.92
CA PRO A 99 -19.53 49.20 -3.00
C PRO A 99 -18.65 49.94 -4.01
N ILE A 100 -17.61 49.26 -4.50
CA ILE A 100 -16.74 49.78 -5.55
C ILE A 100 -17.36 49.46 -6.91
N ALA A 101 -17.51 50.47 -7.78
CA ALA A 101 -18.25 50.35 -9.05
C ALA A 101 -17.52 49.57 -10.16
N LEU A 102 -16.23 49.29 -9.98
CA LEU A 102 -15.41 48.47 -10.86
C LEU A 102 -14.80 47.34 -10.00
N PRO A 103 -14.51 46.12 -10.58
CA PRO A 103 -13.75 45.13 -9.83
C PRO A 103 -12.54 45.80 -9.21
N GLY A 104 -12.43 45.70 -7.89
CA GLY A 104 -11.35 46.35 -7.13
C GLY A 104 -9.99 45.81 -7.52
N GLU A 105 -8.94 46.46 -6.99
CA GLU A 105 -7.59 45.94 -7.09
C GLU A 105 -7.54 44.57 -6.34
N GLY A 106 -7.23 43.50 -7.06
CA GLY A 106 -6.97 42.18 -6.50
C GLY A 106 -5.50 42.09 -6.07
N GLN A 107 -5.26 41.37 -5.00
CA GLN A 107 -3.93 40.95 -4.55
C GLN A 107 -3.93 39.45 -4.41
N GLU A 108 -2.81 38.81 -4.75
CA GLU A 108 -2.63 37.37 -4.66
C GLU A 108 -1.43 37.06 -3.77
N ALA A 109 -1.56 35.98 -3.00
CA ALA A 109 -0.45 35.37 -2.30
C ALA A 109 -0.37 33.91 -2.76
N VAL A 110 0.82 33.49 -3.19
CA VAL A 110 1.09 32.15 -3.67
C VAL A 110 2.00 31.42 -2.71
N GLY A 111 1.85 30.10 -2.63
CA GLY A 111 2.70 29.25 -1.84
C GLY A 111 2.63 27.81 -2.34
N ASP A 112 3.54 26.97 -1.88
CA ASP A 112 3.60 25.57 -2.27
C ASP A 112 2.95 24.66 -1.23
N LEU A 113 2.09 23.74 -1.65
CA LEU A 113 1.74 22.55 -0.90
C LEU A 113 2.70 21.42 -1.21
N LYS A 114 3.13 20.69 -0.19
CA LYS A 114 4.06 19.57 -0.33
C LYS A 114 3.45 18.30 0.21
N ILE A 115 3.44 17.24 -0.64
CA ILE A 115 2.99 15.90 -0.25
C ILE A 115 3.99 15.26 0.71
N PRO A 116 3.54 14.67 1.83
CA PRO A 116 4.41 14.02 2.79
C PRO A 116 5.01 12.73 2.23
N THR A 117 6.16 12.32 2.77
CA THR A 117 6.72 10.99 2.53
C THR A 117 6.01 9.98 3.43
N ILE A 118 5.40 8.97 2.83
CA ILE A 118 4.66 7.92 3.54
C ILE A 118 5.31 6.58 3.21
N TYR A 119 5.91 5.95 4.22
CA TYR A 119 6.36 4.57 4.15
C TYR A 119 5.24 3.68 4.66
N SER A 120 4.82 2.72 3.85
CA SER A 120 3.85 1.70 4.23
C SER A 120 4.15 0.42 3.47
N ILE A 121 4.24 -0.68 4.20
CA ILE A 121 4.46 -2.01 3.64
C ILE A 121 3.37 -2.95 4.13
N GLU A 122 3.00 -3.90 3.30
CA GLU A 122 2.11 -4.99 3.61
C GLU A 122 2.82 -6.31 3.37
N VAL A 123 2.57 -7.30 4.20
CA VAL A 123 3.07 -8.66 4.01
C VAL A 123 1.90 -9.63 3.92
N GLY A 124 2.04 -10.64 3.06
CA GLY A 124 1.10 -11.74 2.96
C GLY A 124 1.87 -13.05 2.87
N ILE A 125 1.45 -14.06 3.65
CA ILE A 125 1.95 -15.44 3.56
C ILE A 125 0.86 -16.34 2.99
N SER A 126 1.23 -17.22 2.03
CA SER A 126 0.26 -18.12 1.41
C SER A 126 -0.20 -19.22 2.38
N ASP A 127 -1.45 -19.63 2.24
CA ASP A 127 -1.92 -20.85 2.91
C ASP A 127 -1.27 -22.10 2.30
N PRO A 128 -0.95 -23.11 3.11
CA PRO A 128 -0.49 -24.41 2.62
C PRO A 128 -1.61 -25.10 1.81
N VAL A 129 -1.24 -25.80 0.74
CA VAL A 129 -2.20 -26.51 -0.14
C VAL A 129 -2.95 -27.62 0.62
N GLY A 130 -2.40 -28.08 1.74
CA GLY A 130 -3.00 -29.12 2.58
C GLY A 130 -2.08 -29.50 3.74
N PRO A 131 -2.43 -30.53 4.53
CA PRO A 131 -1.58 -30.99 5.60
C PRO A 131 -0.27 -31.57 5.05
N MET A 132 0.82 -31.38 5.80
CA MET A 132 2.12 -31.98 5.53
C MET A 132 2.37 -33.15 6.48
N ASN A 133 3.16 -34.14 6.05
CA ASN A 133 3.57 -35.22 6.92
C ASN A 133 4.80 -34.84 7.76
N ALA A 134 4.91 -35.42 8.96
CA ALA A 134 6.16 -35.38 9.71
C ALA A 134 7.31 -35.93 8.84
N GLY A 135 8.48 -35.27 8.88
CA GLY A 135 9.62 -35.57 8.04
C GLY A 135 9.55 -34.98 6.62
N SER A 136 8.60 -34.10 6.32
CA SER A 136 8.51 -33.44 5.01
C SER A 136 8.62 -31.92 5.12
N ASP A 137 8.69 -31.27 3.96
CA ASP A 137 8.77 -29.81 3.81
C ASP A 137 7.49 -29.28 3.19
N VAL A 138 7.16 -28.02 3.52
CA VAL A 138 6.16 -27.20 2.82
C VAL A 138 6.80 -25.91 2.37
N ILE A 139 6.45 -25.46 1.17
CA ILE A 139 6.88 -24.16 0.63
C ILE A 139 5.72 -23.21 0.75
N LEU A 140 5.96 -22.09 1.42
CA LEU A 140 5.03 -20.98 1.61
C LEU A 140 5.55 -19.76 0.84
N SER A 141 4.72 -19.17 -0.01
CA SER A 141 5.07 -17.92 -0.67
C SER A 141 4.81 -16.74 0.26
N VAL A 142 5.79 -15.87 0.41
CA VAL A 142 5.67 -14.62 1.16
C VAL A 142 5.79 -13.47 0.18
N THR A 143 4.78 -12.61 0.16
CA THR A 143 4.69 -11.44 -0.72
C THR A 143 4.76 -10.18 0.15
N VAL A 144 5.64 -9.24 -0.21
CA VAL A 144 5.70 -7.91 0.41
C VAL A 144 5.33 -6.87 -0.62
N THR A 145 4.37 -6.02 -0.28
CA THR A 145 3.86 -4.94 -1.14
C THR A 145 4.19 -3.59 -0.52
N ASN A 146 4.69 -2.66 -1.33
CA ASN A 146 4.85 -1.28 -0.93
C ASN A 146 3.54 -0.52 -1.19
N SER A 147 2.79 -0.24 -0.13
CA SER A 147 1.56 0.54 -0.14
C SER A 147 1.81 2.04 0.12
N GLY A 148 3.06 2.45 0.33
CA GLY A 148 3.46 3.85 0.51
C GLY A 148 3.53 4.65 -0.79
N ASN A 149 3.88 5.93 -0.70
CA ASN A 149 4.01 6.83 -1.84
C ASN A 149 5.45 7.11 -2.28
N VAL A 150 6.40 6.38 -1.72
CA VAL A 150 7.84 6.47 -2.01
C VAL A 150 8.42 5.08 -2.22
N GLN A 151 9.50 4.98 -3.02
CA GLN A 151 10.25 3.74 -3.15
C GLN A 151 10.83 3.30 -1.80
N ASP A 152 10.63 2.05 -1.44
CA ASP A 152 11.11 1.46 -0.20
C ASP A 152 11.74 0.08 -0.44
N LYS A 153 12.19 -0.56 0.61
CA LYS A 153 12.63 -1.96 0.65
C LYS A 153 12.38 -2.52 2.05
N VAL A 154 12.40 -3.84 2.15
CA VAL A 154 12.36 -4.51 3.44
C VAL A 154 13.66 -4.24 4.22
N GLY A 155 13.52 -3.79 5.46
CA GLY A 155 14.64 -3.51 6.37
C GLY A 155 15.03 -4.72 7.19
N GLU A 156 14.05 -5.40 7.75
CA GLU A 156 14.20 -6.60 8.59
C GLU A 156 13.07 -7.58 8.30
N VAL A 157 13.38 -8.86 8.37
CA VAL A 157 12.41 -9.96 8.26
C VAL A 157 12.58 -10.85 9.47
N GLU A 158 11.50 -11.11 10.19
CA GLU A 158 11.46 -12.07 11.28
C GLU A 158 10.44 -13.15 10.96
N VAL A 159 10.82 -14.40 11.22
CA VAL A 159 9.92 -15.57 11.11
C VAL A 159 9.84 -16.24 12.47
N SER A 160 8.64 -16.45 12.96
CA SER A 160 8.40 -17.16 14.21
C SER A 160 7.39 -18.29 14.01
N ASP A 161 7.50 -19.33 14.82
CA ASP A 161 6.54 -20.43 14.87
C ASP A 161 6.25 -20.86 16.31
N ASN A 162 5.14 -21.58 16.51
CA ASN A 162 4.72 -22.08 17.81
C ASN A 162 4.96 -23.58 18.00
N CYS A 163 5.77 -24.23 17.13
CA CYS A 163 6.02 -25.66 17.12
C CYS A 163 7.52 -25.99 17.25
N PRO A 164 7.99 -26.53 18.37
CA PRO A 164 9.43 -26.73 18.63
C PRO A 164 10.12 -27.77 17.74
N LEU A 165 9.38 -28.54 16.95
CA LEU A 165 9.88 -29.53 16.00
C LEU A 165 9.64 -29.14 14.54
N LEU A 166 9.22 -27.88 14.31
CA LEU A 166 9.19 -27.24 13.02
C LEU A 166 10.41 -26.32 12.90
N THR A 167 11.01 -26.26 11.75
CA THR A 167 12.11 -25.32 11.45
C THR A 167 11.81 -24.60 10.16
N THR A 168 12.16 -23.33 10.08
CA THR A 168 12.07 -22.52 8.88
C THR A 168 13.47 -22.20 8.36
N ASP A 169 13.61 -22.09 7.05
CA ASP A 169 14.84 -21.64 6.42
C ASP A 169 14.92 -20.10 6.40
N ASN A 170 16.00 -19.56 5.84
CA ASN A 170 16.22 -18.13 5.65
C ASN A 170 15.95 -17.68 4.20
N GLY A 171 15.03 -18.35 3.50
CA GLY A 171 14.68 -18.05 2.11
C GLY A 171 14.14 -16.62 1.89
N LEU A 172 13.64 -15.98 2.95
CA LEU A 172 13.12 -14.61 2.94
C LEU A 172 14.20 -13.51 2.93
N ASP A 173 15.48 -13.83 3.16
CA ASP A 173 16.57 -12.85 3.13
C ASP A 173 16.66 -12.12 1.77
N SER A 174 16.18 -12.74 0.70
CA SER A 174 16.14 -12.14 -0.63
C SER A 174 15.21 -10.92 -0.73
N LEU A 175 14.18 -10.82 0.12
CA LEU A 175 13.27 -9.67 0.18
C LEU A 175 13.99 -8.37 0.55
N MET A 176 15.02 -8.45 1.41
CA MET A 176 15.80 -7.30 1.86
C MET A 176 16.71 -6.71 0.78
N THR A 177 16.89 -7.38 -0.35
CA THR A 177 17.81 -6.93 -1.42
C THR A 177 17.12 -6.12 -2.51
N SER A 178 15.79 -6.15 -2.59
CA SER A 178 15.01 -5.55 -3.66
C SER A 178 14.41 -4.21 -3.25
N ASN A 179 14.51 -3.21 -4.13
CA ASN A 179 13.73 -1.99 -3.99
C ASN A 179 12.32 -2.22 -4.53
N ILE A 180 11.33 -1.74 -3.81
CA ILE A 180 9.92 -1.92 -4.13
C ILE A 180 9.34 -0.53 -4.42
N ALA A 181 8.94 -0.27 -5.66
CA ALA A 181 8.28 0.99 -6.02
C ALA A 181 6.85 1.03 -5.45
N PRO A 182 6.24 2.21 -5.27
CA PRO A 182 4.85 2.34 -4.85
C PRO A 182 3.90 1.45 -5.65
N GLY A 183 3.05 0.69 -4.98
CA GLY A 183 2.11 -0.25 -5.58
C GLY A 183 2.72 -1.52 -6.18
N GLN A 184 4.03 -1.76 -6.03
CA GLN A 184 4.70 -2.97 -6.49
C GLN A 184 4.93 -3.95 -5.34
N SER A 185 5.10 -5.23 -5.71
CA SER A 185 5.35 -6.32 -4.77
C SER A 185 6.60 -7.10 -5.14
N VAL A 186 7.22 -7.71 -4.13
CA VAL A 186 8.28 -8.70 -4.25
C VAL A 186 7.86 -9.97 -3.54
N GLU A 187 8.36 -11.11 -4.01
CA GLU A 187 7.97 -12.42 -3.50
C GLU A 187 9.21 -13.26 -3.20
N ALA A 188 9.13 -14.05 -2.13
CA ALA A 188 10.14 -15.04 -1.77
C ALA A 188 9.47 -16.30 -1.18
N ASN A 189 10.19 -17.41 -1.20
CA ASN A 189 9.71 -18.66 -0.65
C ASN A 189 10.32 -18.93 0.72
N LEU A 190 9.47 -19.26 1.68
CA LEU A 190 9.82 -19.78 2.99
C LEU A 190 9.61 -21.29 2.98
N ILE A 191 10.65 -22.05 3.34
CA ILE A 191 10.54 -23.51 3.49
C ILE A 191 10.39 -23.80 4.98
N ALA A 192 9.31 -24.49 5.33
CA ALA A 192 9.09 -24.99 6.67
C ALA A 192 9.21 -26.52 6.66
N THR A 193 10.10 -27.06 7.50
CA THR A 193 10.47 -28.47 7.61
C THR A 193 9.97 -29.04 8.94
N ALA A 194 9.16 -30.08 8.92
CA ALA A 194 8.73 -30.80 10.11
C ALA A 194 9.70 -31.95 10.41
N SER A 195 10.11 -32.09 11.68
CA SER A 195 10.89 -33.26 12.12
C SER A 195 10.09 -34.57 11.91
N GLU A 196 10.79 -35.69 11.62
CA GLU A 196 10.18 -37.02 11.51
C GLU A 196 9.40 -37.44 12.77
N SER A 197 9.80 -36.95 13.93
CA SER A 197 9.15 -37.21 15.21
C SER A 197 8.05 -36.20 15.58
N HIS A 198 7.67 -35.32 14.64
CA HIS A 198 6.67 -34.29 14.92
C HIS A 198 5.29 -34.94 15.20
N PRO A 199 4.65 -34.63 16.32
CA PRO A 199 3.30 -35.15 16.61
C PRO A 199 2.28 -34.43 15.70
N ARG A 200 1.10 -35.05 15.54
CA ARG A 200 -0.01 -34.37 14.86
C ARG A 200 -0.35 -33.04 15.57
N ARG A 201 -0.22 -31.93 14.84
CA ARG A 201 -0.44 -30.60 15.41
C ARG A 201 -0.69 -29.56 14.29
N ASN A 202 -1.40 -28.49 14.67
CA ASN A 202 -1.50 -27.28 13.88
C ASN A 202 -0.39 -26.31 14.36
N CYS A 203 0.48 -25.93 13.46
CA CYS A 203 1.59 -25.02 13.71
C CYS A 203 1.34 -23.68 13.05
N LYS A 204 1.28 -22.62 13.85
CA LYS A 204 1.22 -21.25 13.35
C LYS A 204 2.62 -20.82 12.95
N ILE A 205 2.76 -20.28 11.75
CA ILE A 205 3.97 -19.59 11.28
C ILE A 205 3.58 -18.13 11.06
N GLU A 206 4.35 -17.22 11.63
CA GLU A 206 4.14 -15.78 11.54
C GLU A 206 5.36 -15.14 10.88
N VAL A 207 5.12 -14.24 9.95
CA VAL A 207 6.15 -13.45 9.27
C VAL A 207 5.92 -11.98 9.59
N SER A 208 6.96 -11.32 10.10
CA SER A 208 6.98 -9.89 10.35
C SER A 208 8.04 -9.24 9.47
N VAL A 209 7.70 -8.12 8.83
CA VAL A 209 8.61 -7.34 8.00
C VAL A 209 8.59 -5.89 8.41
N SER A 210 9.74 -5.22 8.36
CA SER A 210 9.85 -3.79 8.65
C SER A 210 10.25 -2.99 7.41
N SER A 211 9.77 -1.74 7.31
CA SER A 211 10.17 -0.78 6.29
C SER A 211 11.57 -0.23 6.57
N ASN A 212 12.48 -0.34 5.61
CA ASN A 212 13.81 0.27 5.69
C ASN A 212 13.76 1.80 5.66
N GLY A 213 12.87 2.37 4.84
CA GLY A 213 12.71 3.81 4.73
C GLY A 213 12.19 4.42 6.03
N ALA A 214 11.17 3.81 6.64
CA ALA A 214 10.65 4.25 7.94
C ALA A 214 11.73 4.18 9.03
N MET A 215 12.46 3.06 9.13
CA MET A 215 13.54 2.88 10.10
C MET A 215 14.63 3.97 9.96
N ASN A 216 15.07 4.27 8.73
CA ASN A 216 16.08 5.29 8.46
C ASN A 216 15.57 6.71 8.73
N SER A 217 14.26 6.93 8.70
CA SER A 217 13.62 8.21 9.03
C SER A 217 13.32 8.37 10.52
N GLY A 218 13.70 7.40 11.35
CA GLY A 218 13.47 7.40 12.80
C GLY A 218 12.06 6.98 13.20
N GLY A 219 11.30 6.40 12.28
CA GLY A 219 9.99 5.81 12.50
C GLY A 219 10.06 4.28 12.63
N SER A 220 8.89 3.67 12.73
CA SER A 220 8.71 2.22 12.71
C SER A 220 7.45 1.92 11.92
N GLU A 221 7.59 1.15 10.87
CA GLU A 221 6.49 0.62 10.07
C GLU A 221 6.73 -0.88 9.94
N ILE A 222 5.85 -1.67 10.55
CA ILE A 222 5.95 -3.13 10.64
C ILE A 222 4.63 -3.71 10.15
N ALA A 223 4.72 -4.71 9.27
CA ALA A 223 3.59 -5.51 8.81
C ALA A 223 3.79 -6.96 9.23
N GLU A 224 2.71 -7.63 9.60
CA GLU A 224 2.69 -9.00 10.08
C GLU A 224 1.58 -9.77 9.39
N ASP A 225 1.85 -11.03 9.05
CA ASP A 225 0.84 -11.98 8.58
C ASP A 225 1.20 -13.40 9.04
N ASP A 226 0.20 -14.26 9.15
CA ASP A 226 0.39 -15.62 9.63
C ASP A 226 -0.42 -16.65 8.83
N THR A 227 0.10 -17.88 8.83
CA THR A 227 -0.60 -19.05 8.30
C THR A 227 -0.50 -20.24 9.25
N THR A 228 -1.37 -21.23 9.07
CA THR A 228 -1.37 -22.43 9.88
C THR A 228 -1.07 -23.65 9.04
N VAL A 229 0.03 -24.35 9.36
CA VAL A 229 0.40 -25.63 8.77
C VAL A 229 -0.08 -26.76 9.66
N THR A 230 -0.89 -27.66 9.10
CA THR A 230 -1.32 -28.88 9.79
C THR A 230 -0.31 -29.97 9.54
N ILE A 231 0.30 -30.53 10.60
CA ILE A 231 1.25 -31.65 10.50
C ILE A 231 0.54 -32.94 10.90
N GLU A 232 0.68 -33.95 10.05
CA GLU A 232 0.18 -35.30 10.28
C GLU A 232 1.34 -36.28 10.58
N PRO A 233 1.08 -37.42 11.26
CA PRO A 233 2.10 -38.43 11.49
C PRO A 233 2.73 -38.90 10.16
N PRO A 234 3.96 -39.42 10.20
CA PRO A 234 4.57 -40.05 9.01
C PRO A 234 3.64 -41.15 8.45
N LEU A 235 3.62 -41.28 7.13
CA LEU A 235 2.92 -42.41 6.51
C LEU A 235 3.49 -43.68 7.10
N ALA A 236 2.65 -44.53 7.68
CA ALA A 236 3.09 -45.85 8.12
C ALA A 236 3.67 -46.60 6.92
N GLU A 237 4.94 -47.04 7.00
CA GLU A 237 5.46 -47.98 6.03
C GLU A 237 4.55 -49.23 6.08
N PRO A 238 4.11 -49.79 4.94
CA PRO A 238 3.39 -51.03 4.95
C PRO A 238 4.29 -52.09 5.64
N ASP A 239 3.78 -52.70 6.71
CA ASP A 239 4.49 -53.76 7.42
C ASP A 239 4.87 -54.84 6.39
N GLU A 240 6.17 -54.96 6.04
CA GLU A 240 6.70 -56.01 5.18
C GLU A 240 6.67 -57.40 5.85
N ASP A 241 6.12 -57.49 7.09
CA ASP A 241 6.08 -58.70 7.92
C ASP A 241 4.73 -59.44 7.90
N ASP A 242 3.88 -59.31 6.88
CA ASP A 242 2.88 -60.32 6.58
C ASP A 242 3.46 -61.27 5.53
N ASP A 243 4.46 -62.09 5.95
CA ASP A 243 4.77 -63.36 5.33
C ASP A 243 3.60 -64.31 5.65
N PRO A 244 2.63 -64.56 4.73
CA PRO A 244 1.63 -65.55 4.94
C PRO A 244 2.33 -66.88 4.83
N GLY A 245 2.57 -67.48 6.04
CA GLY A 245 3.09 -68.86 6.12
C GLY A 245 2.54 -69.76 5.02
N ASP A 246 3.48 -70.38 4.37
CA ASP A 246 3.38 -71.46 3.38
C ASP A 246 2.19 -72.41 3.69
N ASP A 247 1.01 -72.13 3.14
CA ASP A 247 -0.05 -73.06 2.94
C ASP A 247 -0.33 -73.13 1.44
N SER A 248 0.38 -74.08 0.78
CA SER A 248 0.28 -74.39 -0.61
C SER A 248 -1.09 -75.01 -0.96
N ASP A 249 -2.03 -74.13 -1.33
CA ASP A 249 -3.13 -74.55 -2.21
C ASP A 249 -3.00 -73.78 -3.55
N PRO A 250 -3.05 -74.48 -4.70
CA PRO A 250 -2.85 -73.78 -5.98
C PRO A 250 -4.04 -72.92 -6.31
N VAL A 251 -3.84 -71.59 -6.18
CA VAL A 251 -4.81 -70.63 -6.65
C VAL A 251 -4.88 -70.64 -8.17
N GLU A 252 -6.01 -71.03 -8.66
CA GLU A 252 -6.38 -70.99 -10.08
C GLU A 252 -6.32 -69.60 -10.61
N VAL A 253 -5.33 -69.21 -11.42
CA VAL A 253 -5.17 -67.88 -12.02
C VAL A 253 -6.29 -67.72 -13.06
N VAL A 254 -7.35 -67.07 -12.64
CA VAL A 254 -8.33 -66.49 -13.58
C VAL A 254 -7.76 -65.28 -14.24
N SER A 255 -7.26 -65.41 -15.46
CA SER A 255 -6.82 -64.27 -16.28
C SER A 255 -8.03 -63.45 -16.70
N SER A 256 -8.29 -62.34 -15.96
CA SER A 256 -9.23 -61.29 -16.39
C SER A 256 -8.51 -60.35 -17.37
N SER A 257 -8.77 -60.55 -18.66
CA SER A 257 -8.38 -59.58 -19.69
C SER A 257 -9.18 -58.29 -19.52
N LEU A 258 -8.51 -57.22 -19.05
CA LEU A 258 -9.05 -55.87 -19.13
C LEU A 258 -9.11 -55.44 -20.60
N PRO A 259 -10.24 -54.94 -21.12
CA PRO A 259 -10.30 -54.39 -22.46
C PRO A 259 -9.49 -53.07 -22.50
N ALA A 260 -8.51 -53.02 -23.39
CA ALA A 260 -7.75 -51.83 -23.69
C ALA A 260 -8.70 -50.73 -24.19
N PRO A 261 -8.59 -49.45 -23.66
CA PRO A 261 -9.34 -48.37 -24.23
C PRO A 261 -8.85 -48.05 -25.64
N GLY A 262 -9.77 -48.18 -26.61
CA GLY A 262 -9.51 -47.94 -28.03
C GLY A 262 -9.09 -46.51 -28.30
N LEU A 263 -8.03 -46.39 -29.09
CA LEU A 263 -7.51 -45.21 -29.74
C LEU A 263 -8.51 -44.73 -30.81
N VAL A 264 -9.52 -43.94 -30.45
CA VAL A 264 -10.31 -43.19 -31.44
C VAL A 264 -10.68 -41.82 -30.84
N THR A 265 -10.41 -40.78 -31.64
CA THR A 265 -10.76 -39.35 -31.47
C THR A 265 -9.68 -38.42 -30.93
N LEU A 266 -8.68 -38.21 -31.78
CA LEU A 266 -7.88 -36.99 -31.73
C LEU A 266 -7.74 -36.42 -33.15
N PHE A 267 -8.85 -35.91 -33.70
CA PHE A 267 -8.88 -35.02 -34.86
C PHE A 267 -10.20 -34.25 -34.83
N CYS A 268 -10.16 -33.00 -34.34
CA CYS A 268 -11.04 -31.89 -34.74
C CYS A 268 -10.91 -30.74 -33.70
N ALA A 269 -9.89 -29.94 -33.79
CA ALA A 269 -9.93 -28.56 -33.31
C ALA A 269 -8.70 -27.75 -33.79
N SER A 270 -8.58 -27.61 -35.09
CA SER A 270 -7.67 -26.59 -35.67
C SER A 270 -8.30 -26.01 -36.92
N ALA A 271 -9.28 -25.12 -36.78
CA ALA A 271 -9.73 -24.19 -37.79
C ALA A 271 -10.79 -23.27 -37.20
N LEU A 272 -10.39 -22.14 -36.60
CA LEU A 272 -11.23 -20.91 -36.50
C LEU A 272 -10.42 -19.80 -35.77
N ALA A 273 -9.42 -19.30 -36.45
CA ALA A 273 -8.78 -18.04 -36.07
C ALA A 273 -8.29 -17.32 -37.32
N TYR A 274 -9.22 -16.82 -38.13
CA TYR A 274 -8.95 -15.78 -39.13
C TYR A 274 -10.28 -15.16 -39.46
N LEU A 275 -10.55 -14.00 -38.90
CA LEU A 275 -11.36 -12.91 -39.46
C LEU A 275 -11.63 -11.86 -38.37
N ALA A 276 -10.72 -10.92 -38.21
CA ALA A 276 -11.02 -9.60 -37.65
C ALA A 276 -10.73 -8.54 -38.71
N PRO A 277 -11.69 -7.73 -39.11
CA PRO A 277 -11.44 -6.63 -40.04
C PRO A 277 -10.84 -5.42 -39.36
N LEU A 278 -9.73 -4.93 -39.91
CA LEU A 278 -9.19 -3.60 -39.75
C LEU A 278 -10.25 -2.52 -40.02
N ARG A 279 -10.45 -1.60 -39.07
CA ARG A 279 -11.01 -0.27 -39.33
C ARG A 279 -10.08 0.80 -38.80
N ARG A 280 -9.45 1.53 -39.72
CA ARG A 280 -8.99 2.92 -39.62
C ARG A 280 -10.06 3.83 -40.26
N PRO A 281 -10.04 5.12 -40.06
CA PRO A 281 -8.98 6.04 -39.67
C PRO A 281 -9.02 6.49 -38.21
#